data_457f695773fa15427fa946d8ee58d56b
#
_entry.id   457f695773fa15427fa946d8ee58d56b
#
_cell.length_a   1.000
_cell.length_b   1.000
_cell.length_c   1.000
_cell.angle_alpha   90.00
_cell.angle_beta   90.00
_cell.angle_gamma   90.00
#
_symmetry.space_group_name_H-M   'P 1'
#
loop_
_entity.id
_entity.type
_entity.pdbx_description
1 polymer ?
#
loop_
_entity_poly.entity_id
_entity_poly.type
_entity_poly.pdbx_seq_one_letter_code
_entity_poly.pdbx_strand_id
1 'polypeptide(L)'
;MITFCLRTEHDLPQVLAGITAFSRVLARIIRKVDAIMTTTTKKVLPRHGFKNGEFVVYPTHGVGRIVAIEEQEVAGFKLELFVIAFDKDKMTLRVPTAKVTSVGMRKLAEPETVAKSLETVSGRPRIKRTMWSRRAQEYEAKINSGDLIQIAEVVRDLHRSESQPEQSYSERQLYEAALDRFVREIAAVNSSSEPEALKLVELQLGKAGKRAKAAEIEPEIDGEVDEEQDEAA
;
A
#
# COMPACT_ATOMS: atom_id res chain seq x y z
N MET A 1 47.56 -41.00 83.64
CA MET A 1 46.10 -40.82 83.68
C MET A 1 45.80 -39.43 83.05
N ILE A 2 45.43 -39.41 81.80
CA ILE A 2 45.06 -38.15 81.06
C ILE A 2 43.58 -38.33 80.68
N THR A 3 42.73 -37.55 81.34
CA THR A 3 41.26 -37.53 81.15
C THR A 3 40.92 -36.68 79.92
N PHE A 4 40.42 -37.28 78.86
CA PHE A 4 39.99 -36.62 77.66
C PHE A 4 38.54 -36.15 77.82
N CYS A 5 38.33 -34.90 77.88
CA CYS A 5 37.02 -34.30 78.02
C CYS A 5 36.38 -34.20 76.65
N LEU A 6 35.32 -34.97 76.42
CA LEU A 6 34.49 -34.95 75.25
C LEU A 6 33.63 -33.63 75.25
N ARG A 7 33.87 -32.78 74.30
CA ARG A 7 33.09 -31.55 74.06
C ARG A 7 31.95 -31.88 73.14
N THR A 8 30.80 -31.50 73.50
CA THR A 8 29.49 -31.90 73.03
C THR A 8 29.14 -31.41 71.59
N GLU A 9 28.41 -32.30 70.87
CA GLU A 9 27.89 -32.18 69.52
C GLU A 9 26.71 -31.20 69.35
N HIS A 10 26.76 -29.96 69.75
CA HIS A 10 25.60 -29.10 69.66
C HIS A 10 25.65 -27.98 68.63
N ASP A 11 26.74 -27.81 67.83
CA ASP A 11 26.89 -26.66 66.91
C ASP A 11 26.74 -26.98 65.40
N LEU A 12 26.45 -28.23 65.03
CA LEU A 12 26.33 -28.64 63.62
C LEU A 12 25.09 -28.15 62.85
N PRO A 13 23.91 -27.94 63.47
CA PRO A 13 22.73 -27.55 62.66
C PRO A 13 22.71 -26.09 62.21
N GLN A 14 23.42 -25.16 62.82
CA GLN A 14 23.39 -23.72 62.42
C GLN A 14 24.23 -23.43 61.19
N VAL A 15 25.31 -24.12 60.95
CA VAL A 15 26.18 -23.95 59.81
C VAL A 15 25.53 -24.46 58.53
N LEU A 16 24.80 -25.60 58.62
CA LEU A 16 24.06 -26.16 57.49
C LEU A 16 22.86 -25.29 57.08
N ALA A 17 22.17 -24.62 58.03
CA ALA A 17 21.08 -23.68 57.72
C ALA A 17 21.57 -22.44 56.97
N GLY A 18 22.75 -21.93 57.27
CA GLY A 18 23.39 -20.80 56.59
C GLY A 18 23.74 -21.11 55.11
N ILE A 19 24.26 -22.33 54.86
CA ILE A 19 24.64 -22.75 53.50
C ILE A 19 23.40 -22.92 52.60
N THR A 20 22.31 -23.45 53.13
CA THR A 20 21.05 -23.59 52.36
C THR A 20 20.37 -22.27 52.10
N ALA A 21 20.43 -21.31 53.00
CA ALA A 21 19.90 -19.97 52.81
C ALA A 21 20.69 -19.21 51.76
N PHE A 22 22.03 -19.27 51.77
CA PHE A 22 22.88 -18.66 50.78
C PHE A 22 22.70 -19.24 49.38
N SER A 23 22.56 -20.56 49.25
CA SER A 23 22.27 -21.22 47.98
C SER A 23 20.92 -20.80 47.40
N ARG A 24 19.87 -20.60 48.23
CA ARG A 24 18.58 -20.10 47.78
C ARG A 24 18.62 -18.66 47.29
N VAL A 25 19.41 -17.82 47.93
CA VAL A 25 19.61 -16.43 47.51
C VAL A 25 20.38 -16.37 46.19
N LEU A 26 21.43 -17.15 46.04
CA LEU A 26 22.21 -17.25 44.81
C LEU A 26 21.36 -17.75 43.64
N ALA A 27 20.54 -18.78 43.84
CA ALA A 27 19.61 -19.32 42.85
C ALA A 27 18.52 -18.32 42.46
N ARG A 28 18.10 -17.40 43.36
CA ARG A 28 17.17 -16.30 43.04
C ARG A 28 17.84 -15.22 42.21
N ILE A 29 19.10 -14.91 42.51
CA ILE A 29 19.87 -13.89 41.74
C ILE A 29 20.13 -14.42 40.31
N ILE A 30 20.56 -15.67 40.16
CA ILE A 30 20.79 -16.30 38.88
C ILE A 30 19.50 -16.32 38.03
N ARG A 31 18.35 -16.71 38.58
CA ARG A 31 17.06 -16.67 37.88
C ARG A 31 16.63 -15.25 37.50
N LYS A 32 16.95 -14.22 38.29
CA LYS A 32 16.68 -12.81 37.95
C LYS A 32 17.59 -12.31 36.82
N VAL A 33 18.83 -12.74 36.77
CA VAL A 33 19.79 -12.39 35.71
C VAL A 33 19.39 -13.06 34.41
N ASP A 34 18.98 -14.33 34.42
CA ASP A 34 18.48 -15.02 33.24
C ASP A 34 17.17 -14.39 32.72
N ALA A 35 16.27 -13.94 33.60
CA ALA A 35 15.05 -13.23 33.22
C ALA A 35 15.33 -11.84 32.62
N ILE A 36 16.41 -11.19 32.99
CA ILE A 36 16.82 -9.90 32.42
C ILE A 36 17.52 -10.07 31.08
N MET A 37 18.27 -11.16 30.88
CA MET A 37 18.94 -11.44 29.61
C MET A 37 18.00 -11.95 28.51
N THR A 38 16.82 -12.47 28.81
CA THR A 38 15.87 -12.97 27.82
C THR A 38 14.87 -11.93 27.35
N THR A 39 14.85 -10.71 27.90
CA THR A 39 14.01 -9.61 27.41
C THR A 39 14.79 -8.57 26.59
N THR A 40 15.64 -9.02 25.67
CA THR A 40 15.88 -8.21 24.49
C THR A 40 14.63 -8.32 23.62
N THR A 41 13.58 -7.58 23.98
CA THR A 41 12.49 -7.30 23.08
C THR A 41 13.10 -6.66 21.84
N LYS A 42 13.30 -7.49 20.81
CA LYS A 42 13.50 -7.03 19.45
C LYS A 42 12.40 -5.98 19.24
N LYS A 43 12.75 -4.71 19.16
CA LYS A 43 11.82 -3.64 18.78
C LYS A 43 11.37 -3.99 17.38
N VAL A 44 10.32 -4.79 17.28
CA VAL A 44 9.71 -5.17 16.01
C VAL A 44 9.19 -3.87 15.45
N LEU A 45 9.91 -3.30 14.51
CA LEU A 45 9.43 -2.17 13.74
C LEU A 45 8.06 -2.58 13.17
N PRO A 46 7.08 -1.70 13.21
CA PRO A 46 5.74 -2.04 12.74
C PRO A 46 5.82 -2.41 11.26
N ARG A 47 5.62 -3.70 10.95
CA ARG A 47 5.59 -4.23 9.58
C ARG A 47 4.35 -3.79 8.82
N HIS A 48 3.58 -2.83 9.36
CA HIS A 48 2.34 -2.30 8.78
C HIS A 48 1.34 -3.36 8.30
N GLY A 49 1.43 -4.59 8.85
CA GLY A 49 0.56 -5.71 8.50
C GLY A 49 0.86 -6.39 7.17
N PHE A 50 2.01 -6.11 6.55
CA PHE A 50 2.45 -6.79 5.33
C PHE A 50 3.12 -8.14 5.63
N LYS A 51 2.84 -9.14 4.77
CA LYS A 51 3.33 -10.51 4.89
C LYS A 51 4.10 -10.93 3.63
N ASN A 52 4.98 -11.92 3.78
CA ASN A 52 5.64 -12.54 2.63
C ASN A 52 4.60 -13.16 1.69
N GLY A 53 4.79 -12.98 0.40
CA GLY A 53 3.90 -13.48 -0.64
C GLY A 53 2.67 -12.62 -0.91
N GLU A 54 2.44 -11.54 -0.16
CA GLU A 54 1.32 -10.62 -0.34
C GLU A 54 1.57 -9.67 -1.51
N PHE A 55 0.52 -9.38 -2.27
CA PHE A 55 0.57 -8.33 -3.30
C PHE A 55 0.42 -6.96 -2.65
N VAL A 56 1.18 -6.01 -3.14
CA VAL A 56 1.19 -4.62 -2.67
C VAL A 56 1.18 -3.66 -3.85
N VAL A 57 0.64 -2.49 -3.64
CA VAL A 57 0.65 -1.41 -4.62
C VAL A 57 1.72 -0.39 -4.22
N TYR A 58 2.67 -0.21 -5.12
CA TYR A 58 3.68 0.84 -5.01
C TYR A 58 3.30 1.99 -5.97
N PRO A 59 3.15 3.22 -5.49
CA PRO A 59 2.58 4.32 -6.28
C PRO A 59 3.22 4.50 -7.67
N THR A 60 4.54 4.41 -7.76
CA THR A 60 5.27 4.67 -9.01
C THR A 60 5.29 3.46 -9.96
N HIS A 61 5.28 2.23 -9.43
CA HIS A 61 5.46 1.00 -10.22
C HIS A 61 4.20 0.13 -10.33
N GLY A 62 3.15 0.46 -9.57
CA GLY A 62 1.91 -0.32 -9.55
C GLY A 62 2.00 -1.56 -8.67
N VAL A 63 1.39 -2.66 -9.11
CA VAL A 63 1.30 -3.90 -8.33
C VAL A 63 2.60 -4.69 -8.34
N GLY A 64 3.11 -5.01 -7.16
CA GLY A 64 4.25 -5.89 -6.95
C GLY A 64 3.95 -6.95 -5.91
N ARG A 65 4.80 -7.95 -5.80
CA ARG A 65 4.70 -9.03 -4.82
C ARG A 65 5.85 -8.99 -3.83
N ILE A 66 5.55 -9.07 -2.54
CA ILE A 66 6.59 -9.19 -1.51
C ILE A 66 7.17 -10.61 -1.57
N VAL A 67 8.41 -10.73 -1.97
CA VAL A 67 9.13 -12.01 -2.08
C VAL A 67 9.71 -12.40 -0.73
N ALA A 68 10.37 -11.46 -0.06
CA ALA A 68 11.04 -11.70 1.20
C ALA A 68 11.06 -10.45 2.08
N ILE A 69 11.29 -10.66 3.36
CA ILE A 69 11.62 -9.60 4.32
C ILE A 69 13.04 -9.89 4.79
N GLU A 70 13.99 -9.03 4.44
CA GLU A 70 15.40 -9.17 4.74
C GLU A 70 15.82 -8.19 5.84
N GLU A 71 16.69 -8.63 6.75
CA GLU A 71 17.38 -7.74 7.67
C GLU A 71 18.75 -7.41 7.06
N GLN A 72 19.00 -6.16 6.77
CA GLN A 72 20.28 -5.70 6.24
C GLN A 72 20.93 -4.72 7.21
N GLU A 73 22.23 -4.85 7.42
CA GLU A 73 23.01 -3.90 8.22
C GLU A 73 23.58 -2.82 7.30
N VAL A 74 23.14 -1.58 7.51
CA VAL A 74 23.62 -0.42 6.76
C VAL A 74 24.19 0.59 7.76
N ALA A 75 25.47 0.91 7.62
CA ALA A 75 26.18 1.86 8.49
C ALA A 75 26.06 1.52 10.00
N GLY A 76 26.10 0.23 10.37
CA GLY A 76 25.98 -0.24 11.76
C GLY A 76 24.55 -0.29 12.32
N PHE A 77 23.54 0.04 11.51
CA PHE A 77 22.12 -0.07 11.89
C PHE A 77 21.47 -1.25 11.19
N LYS A 78 20.75 -2.08 11.95
CA LYS A 78 19.94 -3.17 11.40
C LYS A 78 18.63 -2.61 10.90
N LEU A 79 18.40 -2.72 9.59
CA LEU A 79 17.20 -2.27 8.90
C LEU A 79 16.47 -3.49 8.35
N GLU A 80 15.16 -3.58 8.61
CA GLU A 80 14.30 -4.53 7.90
C GLU A 80 13.88 -3.92 6.56
N LEU A 81 14.03 -4.70 5.49
CA LEU A 81 13.71 -4.32 4.11
C LEU A 81 12.66 -5.26 3.56
N PHE A 82 11.65 -4.71 2.92
CA PHE A 82 10.75 -5.48 2.04
C PHE A 82 11.41 -5.62 0.67
N VAL A 83 11.51 -6.86 0.21
CA VAL A 83 11.97 -7.19 -1.15
C VAL A 83 10.72 -7.39 -1.99
N ILE A 84 10.46 -6.46 -2.90
CA ILE A 84 9.27 -6.45 -3.75
C ILE A 84 9.70 -6.74 -5.19
N ALA A 85 9.15 -7.78 -5.78
CA ALA A 85 9.35 -8.10 -7.19
C ALA A 85 8.20 -7.54 -8.03
N PHE A 86 8.54 -6.91 -9.14
CA PHE A 86 7.61 -6.44 -10.17
C PHE A 86 7.80 -7.31 -11.41
N ASP A 87 6.83 -8.18 -11.67
CA ASP A 87 6.95 -9.20 -12.72
C ASP A 87 7.07 -8.60 -14.14
N LYS A 88 6.39 -7.47 -14.39
CA LYS A 88 6.43 -6.79 -15.68
C LYS A 88 7.76 -6.09 -15.94
N ASP A 89 8.21 -5.30 -15.00
CA ASP A 89 9.45 -4.52 -15.14
C ASP A 89 10.69 -5.40 -14.91
N LYS A 90 10.50 -6.67 -14.51
CA LYS A 90 11.55 -7.63 -14.12
C LYS A 90 12.53 -7.02 -13.11
N MET A 91 12.00 -6.20 -12.26
CA MET A 91 12.73 -5.39 -11.30
C MET A 91 12.42 -5.84 -9.87
N THR A 92 13.43 -5.80 -9.02
CA THR A 92 13.27 -6.04 -7.58
C THR A 92 13.63 -4.78 -6.79
N LEU A 93 12.69 -4.30 -5.99
CA LEU A 93 12.86 -3.11 -5.16
C LEU A 93 13.03 -3.51 -3.70
N ARG A 94 13.99 -2.89 -3.00
CA ARG A 94 14.19 -3.05 -1.56
C ARG A 94 13.74 -1.79 -0.84
N VAL A 95 12.67 -1.90 -0.05
CA VAL A 95 12.05 -0.77 0.65
C VAL A 95 12.19 -0.96 2.16
N PRO A 96 12.83 -0.02 2.88
CA PRO A 96 12.89 -0.06 4.33
C PRO A 96 11.50 0.00 4.96
N THR A 97 11.23 -0.86 5.96
CA THR A 97 9.94 -0.89 6.67
C THR A 97 9.55 0.47 7.25
N ALA A 98 10.54 1.25 7.70
CA ALA A 98 10.30 2.61 8.22
C ALA A 98 9.80 3.62 7.15
N LYS A 99 10.09 3.37 5.86
CA LYS A 99 9.72 4.28 4.76
C LYS A 99 8.40 3.90 4.06
N VAL A 100 7.79 2.80 4.40
CA VAL A 100 6.55 2.29 3.79
C VAL A 100 5.45 3.35 3.74
N THR A 101 5.21 4.02 4.87
CA THR A 101 4.17 5.07 4.98
C THR A 101 4.54 6.32 4.18
N SER A 102 5.81 6.75 4.20
CA SER A 102 6.25 7.96 3.49
C SER A 102 6.23 7.78 1.97
N VAL A 103 6.45 6.56 1.51
CA VAL A 103 6.38 6.20 0.08
C VAL A 103 4.93 6.04 -0.40
N GLY A 104 3.97 5.79 0.53
CA GLY A 104 2.57 5.56 0.19
C GLY A 104 2.29 4.14 -0.30
N MET A 105 3.12 3.15 0.07
CA MET A 105 2.85 1.74 -0.24
C MET A 105 1.59 1.27 0.50
N ARG A 106 0.67 0.64 -0.22
CA ARG A 106 -0.59 0.13 0.32
C ARG A 106 -0.85 -1.32 -0.10
N LYS A 107 -1.80 -1.95 0.58
CA LYS A 107 -2.35 -3.24 0.15
C LYS A 107 -3.20 -3.07 -1.11
N LEU A 108 -3.52 -4.18 -1.75
CA LEU A 108 -4.50 -4.19 -2.83
C LEU A 108 -5.81 -3.54 -2.38
N ALA A 109 -6.51 -2.93 -3.31
CA ALA A 109 -7.81 -2.34 -3.07
C ALA A 109 -8.83 -3.42 -2.66
N GLU A 110 -9.80 -3.02 -1.82
CA GLU A 110 -10.91 -3.88 -1.46
C GLU A 110 -11.87 -4.05 -2.65
N PRO A 111 -12.61 -5.17 -2.75
CA PRO A 111 -13.55 -5.41 -3.86
C PRO A 111 -14.60 -4.30 -4.03
N GLU A 112 -15.01 -3.66 -2.93
CA GLU A 112 -15.92 -2.50 -2.98
C GLU A 112 -15.29 -1.29 -3.69
N THR A 113 -14.00 -1.05 -3.43
CA THR A 113 -13.24 0.04 -4.09
C THR A 113 -13.06 -0.26 -5.57
N VAL A 114 -12.83 -1.52 -5.93
CA VAL A 114 -12.79 -1.95 -7.33
C VAL A 114 -14.13 -1.73 -8.02
N ALA A 115 -15.25 -2.07 -7.38
CA ALA A 115 -16.58 -1.83 -7.93
C ALA A 115 -16.83 -0.33 -8.15
N LYS A 116 -16.50 0.53 -7.18
CA LYS A 116 -16.62 2.00 -7.30
C LYS A 116 -15.71 2.55 -8.41
N SER A 117 -14.52 2.01 -8.58
CA SER A 117 -13.60 2.44 -9.64
C SER A 117 -14.13 2.08 -11.02
N LEU A 118 -14.71 0.89 -11.21
CA LEU A 118 -15.38 0.48 -12.45
C LEU A 118 -16.64 1.32 -12.74
N GLU A 119 -17.39 1.71 -11.72
CA GLU A 119 -18.51 2.65 -11.86
C GLU A 119 -17.98 4.03 -12.31
N THR A 120 -16.89 4.52 -11.73
CA THR A 120 -16.24 5.78 -12.14
C THR A 120 -15.83 5.74 -13.60
N VAL A 121 -15.26 4.62 -14.08
CA VAL A 121 -14.88 4.44 -15.50
C VAL A 121 -16.10 4.49 -16.42
N SER A 122 -17.25 3.97 -15.98
CA SER A 122 -18.50 4.03 -16.76
C SER A 122 -19.17 5.41 -16.77
N GLY A 123 -18.63 6.37 -16.04
CA GLY A 123 -19.12 7.74 -15.93
C GLY A 123 -18.81 8.62 -17.14
N ARG A 124 -19.38 9.83 -17.18
CA ARG A 124 -19.07 10.83 -18.21
C ARG A 124 -17.67 11.40 -18.00
N PRO A 125 -16.86 11.58 -19.06
CA PRO A 125 -15.54 12.21 -18.97
C PRO A 125 -15.63 13.66 -18.44
N ARG A 126 -14.73 14.02 -17.51
CA ARG A 126 -14.70 15.37 -16.91
C ARG A 126 -13.41 16.09 -17.32
N ILE A 127 -13.31 16.47 -18.57
CA ILE A 127 -12.12 17.12 -19.11
C ILE A 127 -12.13 18.60 -18.75
N LYS A 128 -11.12 19.06 -17.98
CA LYS A 128 -10.95 20.47 -17.65
C LYS A 128 -10.49 21.28 -18.90
N ARG A 129 -11.00 22.50 -19.07
CA ARG A 129 -10.60 23.41 -20.17
C ARG A 129 -9.28 24.14 -19.89
N THR A 130 -8.27 23.42 -19.41
CA THR A 130 -6.93 23.96 -19.14
C THR A 130 -5.95 23.53 -20.23
N MET A 131 -4.79 24.19 -20.31
CA MET A 131 -3.73 23.81 -21.26
C MET A 131 -3.29 22.36 -21.03
N TRP A 132 -2.97 21.67 -22.13
CA TRP A 132 -2.60 20.25 -22.09
C TRP A 132 -1.45 19.95 -21.11
N SER A 133 -0.39 20.76 -21.11
CA SER A 133 0.75 20.57 -20.21
C SER A 133 0.36 20.51 -18.74
N ARG A 134 -0.57 21.37 -18.32
CA ARG A 134 -1.08 21.38 -16.94
C ARG A 134 -1.96 20.17 -16.65
N ARG A 135 -2.82 19.79 -17.61
CA ARG A 135 -3.63 18.55 -17.47
C ARG A 135 -2.77 17.30 -17.40
N ALA A 136 -1.72 17.22 -18.23
CA ALA A 136 -0.79 16.12 -18.24
C ALA A 136 -0.11 15.94 -16.88
N GLN A 137 0.35 17.02 -16.25
CA GLN A 137 0.92 16.99 -14.90
C GLN A 137 -0.11 16.52 -13.84
N GLU A 138 -1.36 16.99 -13.93
CA GLU A 138 -2.43 16.54 -13.02
C GLU A 138 -2.72 15.04 -13.21
N TYR A 139 -2.75 14.54 -14.44
CA TYR A 139 -2.95 13.12 -14.74
C TYR A 139 -1.77 12.27 -14.27
N GLU A 140 -0.55 12.71 -14.50
CA GLU A 140 0.65 12.03 -14.01
C GLU A 140 0.69 11.97 -12.48
N ALA A 141 0.33 13.06 -11.80
CA ALA A 141 0.20 13.08 -10.34
C ALA A 141 -0.86 12.09 -9.85
N LYS A 142 -2.01 11.99 -10.51
CA LYS A 142 -3.06 11.01 -10.18
C LYS A 142 -2.60 9.57 -10.41
N ILE A 143 -1.89 9.30 -11.50
CA ILE A 143 -1.33 7.97 -11.79
C ILE A 143 -0.30 7.58 -10.72
N ASN A 144 0.52 8.54 -10.28
CA ASN A 144 1.57 8.31 -9.28
C ASN A 144 1.07 8.40 -7.82
N SER A 145 -0.19 8.76 -7.58
CA SER A 145 -0.80 8.72 -6.24
C SER A 145 -1.00 7.29 -5.72
N GLY A 146 -1.13 6.33 -6.64
CA GLY A 146 -1.43 4.94 -6.31
C GLY A 146 -2.87 4.69 -5.86
N ASP A 147 -3.78 5.66 -6.00
CA ASP A 147 -5.20 5.49 -5.68
C ASP A 147 -5.97 4.99 -6.91
N LEU A 148 -6.64 3.82 -6.74
CA LEU A 148 -7.36 3.15 -7.83
C LEU A 148 -8.47 4.03 -8.43
N ILE A 149 -9.17 4.81 -7.60
CA ILE A 149 -10.26 5.69 -8.06
C ILE A 149 -9.70 6.83 -8.90
N GLN A 150 -8.57 7.42 -8.50
CA GLN A 150 -7.93 8.50 -9.26
C GLN A 150 -7.39 7.99 -10.61
N ILE A 151 -6.85 6.77 -10.64
CA ILE A 151 -6.41 6.14 -11.89
C ILE A 151 -7.62 5.87 -12.79
N ALA A 152 -8.74 5.40 -12.25
CA ALA A 152 -9.98 5.20 -12.98
C ALA A 152 -10.51 6.49 -13.63
N GLU A 153 -10.40 7.63 -12.93
CA GLU A 153 -10.74 8.95 -13.48
C GLU A 153 -9.88 9.30 -14.70
N VAL A 154 -8.56 9.04 -14.62
CA VAL A 154 -7.64 9.30 -15.75
C VAL A 154 -7.99 8.41 -16.94
N VAL A 155 -8.23 7.13 -16.71
CA VAL A 155 -8.64 6.18 -17.76
C VAL A 155 -9.94 6.65 -18.43
N ARG A 156 -10.96 7.05 -17.65
CA ARG A 156 -12.22 7.60 -18.16
C ARG A 156 -12.02 8.87 -18.99
N ASP A 157 -11.24 9.82 -18.47
CA ASP A 157 -11.09 11.15 -19.09
C ASP A 157 -10.25 11.11 -20.36
N LEU A 158 -9.29 10.20 -20.45
CA LEU A 158 -8.42 10.02 -21.62
C LEU A 158 -8.96 9.01 -22.62
N HIS A 159 -9.97 8.19 -22.26
CA HIS A 159 -10.55 7.24 -23.20
C HIS A 159 -11.19 7.95 -24.38
N ARG A 160 -10.90 7.49 -25.60
CA ARG A 160 -11.49 7.97 -26.85
C ARG A 160 -12.26 6.86 -27.52
N SER A 161 -13.49 7.18 -27.96
CA SER A 161 -14.26 6.26 -28.81
C SER A 161 -13.80 6.39 -30.26
N GLU A 162 -14.05 5.37 -31.06
CA GLU A 162 -13.71 5.33 -32.51
C GLU A 162 -14.25 6.52 -33.32
N SER A 163 -15.31 7.17 -32.83
CA SER A 163 -15.93 8.34 -33.46
C SER A 163 -15.22 9.68 -33.17
N GLN A 164 -14.22 9.68 -32.27
CA GLN A 164 -13.49 10.88 -31.88
C GLN A 164 -12.13 10.95 -32.56
N PRO A 165 -11.55 12.17 -32.74
CA PRO A 165 -10.24 12.31 -33.31
C PRO A 165 -9.18 11.56 -32.49
N GLU A 166 -8.14 11.09 -33.16
CA GLU A 166 -7.06 10.34 -32.54
C GLU A 166 -6.40 11.11 -31.40
N GLN A 167 -5.98 10.39 -30.38
CA GLN A 167 -5.22 10.93 -29.26
C GLN A 167 -3.86 11.42 -29.73
N SER A 168 -3.39 12.51 -29.11
CA SER A 168 -1.99 12.91 -29.24
C SER A 168 -1.09 11.81 -28.65
N TYR A 169 0.14 11.71 -29.15
CA TYR A 169 1.12 10.71 -28.67
C TYR A 169 1.30 10.76 -27.15
N SER A 170 1.38 11.95 -26.57
CA SER A 170 1.51 12.12 -25.10
C SER A 170 0.25 11.72 -24.33
N GLU A 171 -0.96 11.97 -24.89
CA GLU A 171 -2.22 11.50 -24.30
C GLU A 171 -2.28 9.97 -24.30
N ARG A 172 -1.88 9.36 -25.40
CA ARG A 172 -1.84 7.90 -25.55
C ARG A 172 -0.90 7.24 -24.54
N GLN A 173 0.31 7.79 -24.37
CA GLN A 173 1.25 7.25 -23.39
C GLN A 173 0.71 7.31 -21.95
N LEU A 174 0.09 8.42 -21.56
CA LEU A 174 -0.53 8.54 -20.23
C LEU A 174 -1.73 7.60 -20.06
N TYR A 175 -2.53 7.43 -21.11
CA TYR A 175 -3.66 6.51 -21.11
C TYR A 175 -3.19 5.06 -20.96
N GLU A 176 -2.21 4.63 -21.74
CA GLU A 176 -1.65 3.27 -21.68
C GLU A 176 -1.02 3.00 -20.30
N ALA A 177 -0.28 3.95 -19.73
CA ALA A 177 0.30 3.83 -18.41
C ALA A 177 -0.76 3.73 -17.30
N ALA A 178 -1.83 4.51 -17.39
CA ALA A 178 -2.94 4.46 -16.44
C ALA A 178 -3.71 3.14 -16.55
N LEU A 179 -4.05 2.74 -17.79
CA LEU A 179 -4.79 1.52 -18.09
C LEU A 179 -4.04 0.27 -17.59
N ASP A 180 -2.75 0.21 -17.83
CA ASP A 180 -1.90 -0.89 -17.43
C ASP A 180 -1.87 -1.06 -15.90
N ARG A 181 -1.72 0.03 -15.14
CA ARG A 181 -1.75 -0.02 -13.67
C ARG A 181 -3.13 -0.42 -13.15
N PHE A 182 -4.19 0.12 -13.75
CA PHE A 182 -5.57 -0.16 -13.38
C PHE A 182 -5.94 -1.63 -13.61
N VAL A 183 -5.62 -2.16 -14.77
CA VAL A 183 -5.90 -3.55 -15.15
C VAL A 183 -5.16 -4.53 -14.25
N ARG A 184 -3.89 -4.27 -13.96
CA ARG A 184 -3.10 -5.14 -13.06
C ARG A 184 -3.65 -5.20 -11.64
N GLU A 185 -4.09 -4.08 -11.10
CA GLU A 185 -4.67 -4.08 -9.76
C GLU A 185 -6.00 -4.84 -9.74
N ILE A 186 -6.87 -4.66 -10.74
CA ILE A 186 -8.11 -5.42 -10.87
C ILE A 186 -7.83 -6.91 -11.03
N ALA A 187 -6.87 -7.28 -11.87
CA ALA A 187 -6.46 -8.67 -12.07
C ALA A 187 -5.97 -9.32 -10.77
N ALA A 188 -5.15 -8.60 -10.01
CA ALA A 188 -4.63 -9.08 -8.73
C ALA A 188 -5.73 -9.23 -7.65
N VAL A 189 -6.71 -8.32 -7.59
CA VAL A 189 -7.84 -8.39 -6.65
C VAL A 189 -8.78 -9.54 -7.02
N ASN A 190 -9.13 -9.67 -8.29
CA ASN A 190 -10.06 -10.70 -8.77
C ASN A 190 -9.39 -12.06 -8.97
N SER A 191 -8.06 -12.15 -8.79
CA SER A 191 -7.27 -13.36 -9.11
C SER A 191 -7.52 -13.86 -10.54
N SER A 192 -7.73 -12.91 -11.47
CA SER A 192 -7.97 -13.15 -12.90
C SER A 192 -6.72 -12.83 -13.72
N SER A 193 -6.73 -13.21 -15.01
CA SER A 193 -5.66 -12.85 -15.92
C SER A 193 -5.78 -11.38 -16.38
N GLU A 194 -4.65 -10.74 -16.70
CA GLU A 194 -4.64 -9.36 -17.22
C GLU A 194 -5.57 -9.15 -18.43
N PRO A 195 -5.61 -10.06 -19.45
CA PRO A 195 -6.52 -9.89 -20.59
C PRO A 195 -8.02 -9.98 -20.22
N GLU A 196 -8.37 -10.74 -19.17
CA GLU A 196 -9.75 -10.79 -18.68
C GLU A 196 -10.13 -9.49 -17.97
N ALA A 197 -9.24 -8.98 -17.14
CA ALA A 197 -9.43 -7.69 -16.48
C ALA A 197 -9.53 -6.54 -17.50
N LEU A 198 -8.71 -6.57 -18.56
CA LEU A 198 -8.79 -5.60 -19.66
C LEU A 198 -10.17 -5.62 -20.34
N LYS A 199 -10.68 -6.79 -20.69
CA LYS A 199 -12.03 -6.93 -21.28
C LYS A 199 -13.12 -6.38 -20.36
N LEU A 200 -13.01 -6.57 -19.04
CA LEU A 200 -13.96 -6.00 -18.08
C LEU A 200 -13.94 -4.47 -18.13
N VAL A 201 -12.76 -3.86 -18.17
CA VAL A 201 -12.60 -2.40 -18.25
C VAL A 201 -13.14 -1.87 -19.58
N GLU A 202 -12.83 -2.50 -20.70
CA GLU A 202 -13.32 -2.11 -22.02
C GLU A 202 -14.86 -2.21 -22.11
N LEU A 203 -15.46 -3.23 -21.51
CA LEU A 203 -16.91 -3.37 -21.39
C LEU A 203 -17.54 -2.21 -20.63
N GLN A 204 -16.91 -1.71 -19.57
CA GLN A 204 -17.42 -0.56 -18.81
C GLN A 204 -17.23 0.74 -19.60
N LEU A 205 -16.12 0.93 -20.27
CA LEU A 205 -15.85 2.07 -21.16
C LEU A 205 -16.86 2.11 -22.33
N GLY A 206 -17.19 0.96 -22.92
CA GLY A 206 -18.20 0.85 -23.96
C GLY A 206 -19.63 1.24 -23.50
N LYS A 207 -19.96 1.00 -22.24
CA LYS A 207 -21.22 1.49 -21.64
C LYS A 207 -21.25 3.02 -21.49
N ALA A 208 -20.12 3.61 -21.12
CA ALA A 208 -19.97 5.06 -21.03
C ALA A 208 -20.22 5.75 -22.38
N GLY A 209 -19.64 5.22 -23.47
CA GLY A 209 -19.85 5.73 -24.81
C GLY A 209 -21.32 5.68 -25.29
N LYS A 210 -22.05 4.63 -24.92
CA LYS A 210 -23.49 4.52 -25.24
C LYS A 210 -24.35 5.50 -24.44
N ARG A 211 -24.02 5.74 -23.17
CA ARG A 211 -24.72 6.73 -22.33
C ARG A 211 -24.46 8.16 -22.79
N ALA A 212 -23.22 8.49 -23.20
CA ALA A 212 -22.89 9.80 -23.73
C ALA A 212 -23.68 10.11 -25.02
N LYS A 213 -23.79 9.15 -25.94
CA LYS A 213 -24.61 9.30 -27.17
C LYS A 213 -26.11 9.44 -26.87
N ALA A 214 -26.63 8.77 -25.85
CA ALA A 214 -28.04 8.90 -25.45
C ALA A 214 -28.35 10.27 -24.82
N ALA A 215 -27.39 10.85 -24.08
CA ALA A 215 -27.56 12.19 -23.47
C ALA A 215 -27.42 13.35 -24.48
N GLU A 216 -26.77 13.16 -25.63
CA GLU A 216 -26.72 14.17 -26.72
C GLU A 216 -28.05 14.26 -27.52
N ILE A 217 -28.99 13.34 -27.32
CA ILE A 217 -30.29 13.29 -28.02
C ILE A 217 -31.38 14.06 -27.24
N GLU A 218 -31.15 14.39 -25.97
CA GLU A 218 -32.09 15.27 -25.25
C GLU A 218 -31.62 16.73 -25.44
N PRO A 219 -32.37 17.59 -26.19
CA PRO A 219 -32.04 19.01 -26.31
C PRO A 219 -32.33 19.67 -24.97
N GLU A 220 -31.31 20.22 -24.34
CA GLU A 220 -31.46 21.17 -23.23
C GLU A 220 -32.21 22.39 -23.76
N ILE A 221 -33.53 22.41 -23.55
CA ILE A 221 -34.36 23.61 -23.65
C ILE A 221 -34.25 24.28 -22.27
N ASP A 222 -33.23 25.06 -22.07
CA ASP A 222 -33.17 26.11 -21.05
C ASP A 222 -32.60 27.38 -21.70
N GLY A 223 -33.52 28.09 -22.36
CA GLY A 223 -33.35 29.45 -22.73
C GLY A 223 -33.79 30.35 -21.58
N GLU A 224 -32.90 30.73 -20.71
CA GLU A 224 -33.07 31.98 -19.97
C GLU A 224 -32.39 33.09 -20.77
N VAL A 225 -33.26 33.88 -21.40
CA VAL A 225 -32.91 35.16 -22.06
C VAL A 225 -32.97 36.19 -20.96
N ASP A 226 -31.80 36.57 -20.41
CA ASP A 226 -31.67 37.80 -19.63
C ASP A 226 -31.74 39.01 -20.58
N GLU A 227 -32.92 39.62 -20.65
CA GLU A 227 -33.10 40.98 -21.22
C GLU A 227 -32.50 41.97 -20.24
N GLU A 228 -31.24 42.37 -20.46
CA GLU A 228 -30.70 43.63 -19.92
C GLU A 228 -31.35 44.78 -20.66
N GLN A 229 -32.27 45.46 -19.99
CA GLN A 229 -32.78 46.77 -20.38
C GLN A 229 -31.71 47.80 -20.09
N ASP A 230 -31.03 48.24 -21.14
CA ASP A 230 -30.31 49.52 -21.18
C ASP A 230 -31.30 50.65 -21.15
N GLU A 231 -31.50 51.26 -20.00
CA GLU A 231 -32.18 52.55 -19.87
C GLU A 231 -31.16 53.68 -19.83
N ALA A 232 -30.98 54.34 -20.98
CA ALA A 232 -30.22 55.55 -21.14
C ALA A 232 -31.10 56.76 -20.80
N ALA A 233 -30.66 57.59 -19.85
CA ALA A 233 -30.99 59.00 -19.74
C ALA A 233 -29.83 59.75 -19.02
#